data_6b912132f23502555bd10a407eedb639
#
_entry.id   6b912132f23502555bd10a407eedb639
#
_cell.length_a   1.000
_cell.length_b   1.000
_cell.length_c   1.000
_cell.angle_alpha   90.00
_cell.angle_beta   90.00
_cell.angle_gamma   90.00
#
_symmetry.space_group_name_H-M   'P 1'
#
loop_
_entity.id
_entity.type
_entity.pdbx_description
1 polymer ?
#
loop_
_entity_poly.entity_id
_entity_poly.type
_entity_poly.pdbx_seq_one_letter_code
_entity_poly.pdbx_strand_id
1 'polypeptide(L)'
;MTLSELTNENVSGLADTLQKQLQAYSTSNEIGKITSQAQNIEELFNGLCLGFKDLAGYNRVMVLGIDSENFCLKPLHSVGFDREKLKDFRPEINFLAGEYTDAIFCNKHIFVDHVPETDSFSMLGCKAYLTLPLLKRALDECWKIKKCQKTSCPSFNSKKQFCWTNLNAGLATLATTEDDRRNICIKCKQFKCEGLLWLDLTGRARITSEDITMIYATITQVGLLIESFRAYDDLKKINDKLNVTYAELQKVHQSLKADLQQARAIQQQLLPVCFPKGLSDVFAEYKADLDVGGDYYDCFELNNDVIAFVVADVSGHGTAAAMLMSMFKIMLKSSPSNGVSPAETLKAINKTLVTEIDCGKFITVFYAIWLRNTNEFIYTSAGHNPMPLMNKKTGEIELLKSSGLFIGIMPDITIEDKTLKLNGQYRLNLYTDGINEAMNSAKEQFGHKRIQELMKEYTNRSCKEFAETLLQNVSDFCDGKDLADDATIFVCDL
;
A
#
# COMPACT_ATOMS: atom_id res chain seq x y z
N MET A 1 52.22 -56.96 -29.09
CA MET A 1 51.24 -55.87 -29.18
C MET A 1 51.92 -54.66 -29.78
N THR A 2 51.55 -54.31 -30.96
CA THR A 2 52.14 -53.15 -31.68
C THR A 2 51.51 -51.85 -31.21
N LEU A 3 52.25 -50.73 -31.33
CA LEU A 3 51.71 -49.40 -30.95
C LEU A 3 50.40 -49.06 -31.67
N SER A 4 50.12 -49.67 -32.85
CA SER A 4 48.86 -49.50 -33.61
C SER A 4 47.66 -50.28 -32.98
N GLU A 5 47.92 -51.36 -32.30
CA GLU A 5 46.84 -52.13 -31.57
C GLU A 5 46.43 -51.40 -30.30
N LEU A 6 47.38 -50.83 -29.56
CA LEU A 6 47.12 -49.99 -28.37
C LEU A 6 46.35 -48.71 -28.68
N THR A 7 46.59 -48.08 -29.85
CA THR A 7 45.87 -46.89 -30.30
C THR A 7 44.43 -47.20 -30.75
N ASN A 8 44.20 -48.34 -31.41
CA ASN A 8 42.89 -48.77 -31.87
C ASN A 8 41.97 -49.16 -30.70
N GLU A 9 42.48 -49.87 -29.70
CA GLU A 9 41.72 -50.20 -28.49
C GLU A 9 41.33 -48.95 -27.67
N ASN A 10 42.24 -48.01 -27.55
CA ASN A 10 41.97 -46.74 -26.88
C ASN A 10 40.94 -45.87 -27.62
N VAL A 11 40.98 -45.83 -28.95
CA VAL A 11 40.02 -45.10 -29.77
C VAL A 11 38.64 -45.77 -29.74
N SER A 12 38.59 -47.12 -29.80
CA SER A 12 37.35 -47.87 -29.67
C SER A 12 36.70 -47.69 -28.29
N GLY A 13 37.49 -47.72 -27.21
CA GLY A 13 37.00 -47.48 -25.85
C GLY A 13 36.48 -46.04 -25.62
N LEU A 14 37.14 -45.04 -26.25
CA LEU A 14 36.70 -43.66 -26.20
C LEU A 14 35.40 -43.46 -26.97
N ALA A 15 35.29 -44.07 -28.15
CA ALA A 15 34.06 -44.00 -28.96
C ALA A 15 32.87 -44.63 -28.24
N ASP A 16 33.05 -45.76 -27.57
CA ASP A 16 32.02 -46.44 -26.76
C ASP A 16 31.55 -45.55 -25.58
N THR A 17 32.50 -44.92 -24.91
CA THR A 17 32.21 -44.02 -23.80
C THR A 17 31.45 -42.79 -24.29
N LEU A 18 31.85 -42.15 -25.37
CA LEU A 18 31.15 -41.01 -25.99
C LEU A 18 29.71 -41.39 -26.43
N GLN A 19 29.56 -42.57 -27.02
CA GLN A 19 28.24 -43.03 -27.47
C GLN A 19 27.28 -43.23 -26.26
N LYS A 20 27.76 -43.80 -25.15
CA LYS A 20 26.99 -43.96 -23.91
C LYS A 20 26.61 -42.62 -23.31
N GLN A 21 27.53 -41.67 -23.28
CA GLN A 21 27.24 -40.30 -22.79
C GLN A 21 26.22 -39.60 -23.68
N LEU A 22 26.32 -39.70 -24.99
CA LEU A 22 25.33 -39.12 -25.92
C LEU A 22 23.94 -39.76 -25.72
N GLN A 23 23.87 -41.06 -25.53
CA GLN A 23 22.61 -41.76 -25.27
C GLN A 23 21.98 -41.29 -23.93
N ALA A 24 22.76 -41.23 -22.88
CA ALA A 24 22.31 -40.74 -21.57
C ALA A 24 21.77 -39.30 -21.65
N TYR A 25 22.49 -38.43 -22.38
CA TYR A 25 22.07 -37.04 -22.60
C TYR A 25 20.77 -36.95 -23.42
N SER A 26 20.66 -37.76 -24.49
CA SER A 26 19.44 -37.82 -25.31
C SER A 26 18.23 -38.27 -24.48
N THR A 27 18.39 -39.31 -23.66
CA THR A 27 17.33 -39.82 -22.76
C THR A 27 16.89 -38.76 -21.77
N SER A 28 17.83 -38.05 -21.13
CA SER A 28 17.54 -36.95 -20.21
C SER A 28 16.74 -35.84 -20.90
N ASN A 29 17.12 -35.45 -22.12
CA ASN A 29 16.45 -34.43 -22.89
C ASN A 29 15.03 -34.84 -23.29
N GLU A 30 14.79 -36.09 -23.65
CA GLU A 30 13.45 -36.59 -23.97
C GLU A 30 12.54 -36.61 -22.75
N ILE A 31 13.04 -37.07 -21.59
CA ILE A 31 12.29 -36.96 -20.32
C ILE A 31 12.00 -35.49 -19.99
N GLY A 32 12.98 -34.62 -20.19
CA GLY A 32 12.81 -33.17 -20.02
C GLY A 32 11.74 -32.57 -20.91
N LYS A 33 11.59 -33.02 -22.17
CA LYS A 33 10.52 -32.59 -23.06
C LYS A 33 9.14 -33.06 -22.55
N ILE A 34 9.02 -34.31 -22.13
CA ILE A 34 7.76 -34.84 -21.57
C ILE A 34 7.35 -34.04 -20.33
N THR A 35 8.27 -33.81 -19.42
CA THR A 35 8.00 -33.08 -18.19
C THR A 35 7.72 -31.59 -18.40
N SER A 36 8.31 -30.97 -19.44
CA SER A 36 8.06 -29.55 -19.76
C SER A 36 6.67 -29.28 -20.34
N GLN A 37 5.98 -30.31 -20.82
CA GLN A 37 4.60 -30.19 -21.32
C GLN A 37 3.54 -30.27 -20.21
N ALA A 38 3.93 -30.60 -18.98
CA ALA A 38 3.03 -30.69 -17.83
C ALA A 38 2.42 -29.31 -17.51
N GLN A 39 1.13 -29.30 -17.22
CA GLN A 39 0.38 -28.10 -16.83
C GLN A 39 0.28 -27.93 -15.32
N ASN A 40 0.60 -28.99 -14.57
CA ASN A 40 0.58 -29.00 -13.10
C ASN A 40 1.60 -30.00 -12.54
N ILE A 41 1.79 -29.95 -11.21
CA ILE A 41 2.78 -30.79 -10.52
C ILE A 41 2.45 -32.29 -10.64
N GLU A 42 1.17 -32.68 -10.69
CA GLU A 42 0.76 -34.09 -10.81
C GLU A 42 1.14 -34.66 -12.18
N GLU A 43 0.86 -33.93 -13.24
CA GLU A 43 1.28 -34.28 -14.60
C GLU A 43 2.81 -34.33 -14.73
N LEU A 44 3.52 -33.41 -14.08
CA LEU A 44 4.98 -33.38 -14.04
C LEU A 44 5.54 -34.67 -13.44
N PHE A 45 5.03 -35.11 -12.28
CA PHE A 45 5.49 -36.32 -11.64
C PHE A 45 5.09 -37.59 -12.44
N ASN A 46 3.93 -37.60 -13.06
CA ASN A 46 3.54 -38.65 -13.96
C ASN A 46 4.50 -38.74 -15.15
N GLY A 47 4.76 -37.67 -15.83
CA GLY A 47 5.70 -37.61 -16.96
C GLY A 47 7.12 -38.02 -16.55
N LEU A 48 7.58 -37.64 -15.37
CA LEU A 48 8.86 -38.04 -14.83
C LEU A 48 8.93 -39.57 -14.60
N CYS A 49 7.94 -40.14 -13.93
CA CYS A 49 7.89 -41.59 -13.65
C CYS A 49 7.80 -42.43 -14.94
N LEU A 50 6.96 -42.03 -15.89
CA LEU A 50 6.84 -42.69 -17.17
C LEU A 50 8.13 -42.54 -17.99
N GLY A 51 8.75 -41.37 -18.03
CA GLY A 51 10.02 -41.15 -18.73
C GLY A 51 11.14 -42.06 -18.21
N PHE A 52 11.29 -42.18 -16.91
CA PHE A 52 12.29 -43.11 -16.32
C PHE A 52 11.96 -44.55 -16.60
N LYS A 53 10.69 -44.94 -16.60
CA LYS A 53 10.31 -46.30 -16.92
C LYS A 53 10.51 -46.62 -18.39
N ASP A 54 9.97 -45.82 -19.30
CA ASP A 54 9.86 -46.19 -20.71
C ASP A 54 11.11 -45.86 -21.51
N LEU A 55 11.84 -44.78 -21.16
CA LEU A 55 13.03 -44.35 -21.87
C LEU A 55 14.33 -44.78 -21.19
N ALA A 56 14.38 -44.74 -19.85
CA ALA A 56 15.57 -45.12 -19.12
C ALA A 56 15.53 -46.58 -18.61
N GLY A 57 14.42 -47.32 -18.83
CA GLY A 57 14.28 -48.75 -18.61
C GLY A 57 14.23 -49.18 -17.12
N TYR A 58 13.69 -48.33 -16.23
CA TYR A 58 13.44 -48.69 -14.85
C TYR A 58 12.07 -49.37 -14.70
N ASN A 59 11.99 -50.53 -14.11
CA ASN A 59 10.74 -51.28 -13.98
C ASN A 59 9.74 -50.60 -13.05
N ARG A 60 10.23 -50.01 -11.95
CA ARG A 60 9.42 -49.35 -10.93
C ARG A 60 10.06 -47.99 -10.59
N VAL A 61 9.26 -46.96 -10.64
CA VAL A 61 9.68 -45.59 -10.35
C VAL A 61 8.67 -44.95 -9.43
N MET A 62 9.13 -44.19 -8.44
CA MET A 62 8.26 -43.49 -7.49
C MET A 62 8.81 -42.12 -7.17
N VAL A 63 7.90 -41.14 -7.09
CA VAL A 63 8.17 -39.85 -6.49
C VAL A 63 7.52 -39.82 -5.11
N LEU A 64 8.33 -39.58 -4.11
CA LEU A 64 7.95 -39.50 -2.71
C LEU A 64 8.03 -38.04 -2.24
N GLY A 65 6.96 -37.51 -1.67
CA GLY A 65 6.95 -36.22 -0.99
C GLY A 65 7.25 -36.39 0.49
N ILE A 66 7.77 -35.30 1.10
CA ILE A 66 8.00 -35.24 2.54
C ILE A 66 6.74 -34.72 3.23
N ASP A 67 6.18 -35.51 4.13
CA ASP A 67 5.16 -35.07 5.08
C ASP A 67 5.86 -34.59 6.36
N SER A 68 6.01 -33.28 6.49
CA SER A 68 6.72 -32.67 7.61
C SER A 68 5.94 -32.69 8.93
N GLU A 69 4.63 -32.94 8.89
CA GLU A 69 3.79 -33.05 10.08
C GLU A 69 3.93 -34.43 10.73
N ASN A 70 3.89 -35.46 9.90
CA ASN A 70 3.94 -36.86 10.35
C ASN A 70 5.35 -37.48 10.27
N PHE A 71 6.36 -36.74 9.84
CA PHE A 71 7.75 -37.19 9.67
C PHE A 71 7.88 -38.47 8.84
N CYS A 72 7.13 -38.53 7.75
CA CYS A 72 7.17 -39.66 6.84
C CYS A 72 7.25 -39.22 5.38
N LEU A 73 7.61 -40.17 4.52
CA LEU A 73 7.47 -40.02 3.08
C LEU A 73 6.08 -40.52 2.66
N LYS A 74 5.51 -39.84 1.68
CA LYS A 74 4.26 -40.26 1.03
C LYS A 74 4.46 -40.39 -0.48
N PRO A 75 3.97 -41.45 -1.12
CA PRO A 75 3.95 -41.54 -2.57
C PRO A 75 3.12 -40.38 -3.15
N LEU A 76 3.73 -39.55 -3.99
CA LEU A 76 3.05 -38.51 -4.77
C LEU A 76 2.65 -39.07 -6.12
N HIS A 77 3.54 -39.84 -6.75
CA HIS A 77 3.29 -40.55 -7.99
C HIS A 77 4.13 -41.80 -8.09
N SER A 78 3.67 -42.83 -8.81
CA SER A 78 4.40 -44.09 -8.97
C SER A 78 3.97 -44.86 -10.20
N VAL A 79 4.89 -45.58 -10.79
CA VAL A 79 4.68 -46.47 -11.94
C VAL A 79 5.34 -47.82 -11.69
N GLY A 80 4.68 -48.89 -12.10
CA GLY A 80 5.19 -50.25 -11.93
C GLY A 80 4.90 -50.91 -10.57
N PHE A 81 4.08 -50.29 -9.73
CA PHE A 81 3.67 -50.78 -8.43
C PHE A 81 2.21 -51.21 -8.39
N ASP A 82 1.90 -52.13 -7.50
CA ASP A 82 0.54 -52.42 -7.10
C ASP A 82 -0.02 -51.29 -6.23
N ARG A 83 -1.13 -50.74 -6.64
CA ARG A 83 -1.77 -49.59 -5.95
C ARG A 83 -2.19 -49.93 -4.50
N GLU A 84 -2.64 -51.16 -4.26
CA GLU A 84 -3.06 -51.57 -2.92
C GLU A 84 -1.90 -51.54 -1.94
N LYS A 85 -0.69 -51.96 -2.37
CA LYS A 85 0.52 -51.93 -1.53
C LYS A 85 1.02 -50.55 -1.22
N LEU A 86 0.67 -49.57 -2.02
CA LEU A 86 1.09 -48.16 -1.83
C LEU A 86 0.11 -47.34 -0.99
N LYS A 87 -1.10 -47.81 -0.78
CA LYS A 87 -2.16 -47.03 -0.10
C LYS A 87 -1.75 -46.62 1.31
N ASP A 88 -1.11 -47.49 2.05
CA ASP A 88 -0.66 -47.23 3.42
C ASP A 88 0.88 -47.12 3.54
N PHE A 89 1.56 -47.05 2.40
CA PHE A 89 3.01 -46.95 2.39
C PHE A 89 3.45 -45.56 2.83
N ARG A 90 3.98 -45.48 4.06
CA ARG A 90 4.43 -44.23 4.69
C ARG A 90 5.78 -44.47 5.38
N PRO A 91 6.89 -44.55 4.61
CA PRO A 91 8.22 -44.74 5.19
C PRO A 91 8.54 -43.62 6.17
N GLU A 92 8.95 -43.96 7.37
CA GLU A 92 9.33 -42.95 8.38
C GLU A 92 10.64 -42.26 8.01
N ILE A 93 10.75 -40.98 8.34
CA ILE A 93 11.99 -40.23 8.18
C ILE A 93 12.72 -40.19 9.52
N ASN A 94 13.24 -41.34 9.92
CA ASN A 94 14.08 -41.47 11.11
C ASN A 94 15.38 -42.21 10.77
N PHE A 95 16.37 -42.17 11.67
CA PHE A 95 17.70 -42.75 11.46
C PHE A 95 17.70 -44.27 11.28
N LEU A 96 16.69 -44.97 11.80
CA LEU A 96 16.57 -46.43 11.77
C LEU A 96 15.72 -46.93 10.60
N ALA A 97 15.04 -46.07 9.88
CA ALA A 97 14.05 -46.48 8.89
C ALA A 97 14.64 -46.95 7.55
N GLY A 98 15.90 -46.58 7.25
CA GLY A 98 16.60 -46.99 6.03
C GLY A 98 17.56 -45.94 5.51
N GLU A 99 18.49 -46.32 4.64
CA GLU A 99 19.53 -45.44 4.08
C GLU A 99 18.95 -44.32 3.23
N TYR A 100 17.73 -44.44 2.74
CA TYR A 100 17.04 -43.36 1.96
C TYR A 100 16.90 -42.04 2.73
N THR A 101 16.89 -42.07 4.06
CA THR A 101 16.84 -40.86 4.87
C THR A 101 18.09 -40.02 4.71
N ASP A 102 19.24 -40.63 4.45
CA ASP A 102 20.47 -39.91 4.19
C ASP A 102 20.43 -39.14 2.86
N ALA A 103 19.69 -39.60 1.85
CA ALA A 103 19.47 -38.84 0.65
C ALA A 103 18.80 -37.52 0.95
N ILE A 104 17.85 -37.48 1.88
CA ILE A 104 17.12 -36.27 2.29
C ILE A 104 18.06 -35.27 3.00
N PHE A 105 18.86 -35.72 3.94
CA PHE A 105 19.67 -34.88 4.80
C PHE A 105 21.06 -34.58 4.25
N CYS A 106 21.69 -35.54 3.54
CA CYS A 106 23.01 -35.37 2.99
C CYS A 106 23.04 -34.77 1.59
N ASN A 107 21.87 -34.59 0.97
CA ASN A 107 21.73 -34.06 -0.38
C ASN A 107 22.56 -34.85 -1.41
N LYS A 108 22.53 -36.16 -1.31
CA LYS A 108 23.29 -37.07 -2.18
C LYS A 108 22.35 -38.18 -2.69
N HIS A 109 22.70 -38.76 -3.82
CA HIS A 109 22.10 -40.01 -4.21
C HIS A 109 22.59 -41.13 -3.25
N ILE A 110 21.69 -42.00 -2.91
CA ILE A 110 21.98 -43.22 -2.12
C ILE A 110 21.66 -44.41 -2.97
N PHE A 111 22.65 -45.26 -3.11
CA PHE A 111 22.56 -46.58 -3.78
C PHE A 111 22.54 -47.67 -2.74
N VAL A 112 21.50 -48.47 -2.74
CA VAL A 112 21.36 -49.66 -1.88
C VAL A 112 21.35 -50.87 -2.78
N ASP A 113 22.41 -51.69 -2.70
CA ASP A 113 22.58 -52.89 -3.49
C ASP A 113 21.97 -54.16 -2.84
N HIS A 114 21.70 -54.09 -1.55
CA HIS A 114 20.99 -55.11 -0.79
C HIS A 114 20.05 -54.43 0.23
N VAL A 115 18.76 -54.56 0.01
CA VAL A 115 17.73 -53.97 0.88
C VAL A 115 17.53 -54.83 2.11
N PRO A 116 17.87 -54.33 3.33
CA PRO A 116 17.62 -55.07 4.56
C PRO A 116 16.11 -55.27 4.80
N GLU A 117 15.74 -56.33 5.54
CA GLU A 117 14.33 -56.54 5.94
C GLU A 117 13.77 -55.41 6.79
N THR A 118 14.63 -54.67 7.49
CA THR A 118 14.29 -53.50 8.30
C THR A 118 14.03 -52.25 7.49
N ASP A 119 14.44 -52.19 6.22
CA ASP A 119 14.16 -51.06 5.33
C ASP A 119 12.71 -51.10 4.87
N SER A 120 12.05 -49.97 4.95
CA SER A 120 10.63 -49.82 4.57
C SER A 120 10.35 -50.26 3.11
N PHE A 121 11.31 -50.15 2.21
CA PHE A 121 11.16 -50.59 0.81
C PHE A 121 11.22 -52.11 0.61
N SER A 122 11.67 -52.87 1.62
CA SER A 122 11.62 -54.33 1.59
C SER A 122 10.19 -54.85 1.44
N MET A 123 9.21 -54.16 2.05
CA MET A 123 7.79 -54.50 1.97
C MET A 123 7.24 -54.44 0.53
N LEU A 124 7.87 -53.67 -0.34
CA LEU A 124 7.52 -53.57 -1.76
C LEU A 124 8.20 -54.65 -2.62
N GLY A 125 8.94 -55.58 -1.99
CA GLY A 125 9.71 -56.65 -2.66
C GLY A 125 10.89 -56.07 -3.46
N CYS A 126 11.46 -54.99 -2.99
CA CYS A 126 12.64 -54.37 -3.56
C CYS A 126 13.91 -55.07 -3.04
N LYS A 127 14.86 -55.36 -3.94
CA LYS A 127 16.14 -55.96 -3.57
C LYS A 127 17.31 -54.99 -3.65
N ALA A 128 17.19 -54.01 -4.51
CA ALA A 128 18.16 -52.93 -4.68
C ALA A 128 17.44 -51.67 -5.19
N TYR A 129 17.87 -50.47 -4.75
CA TYR A 129 17.30 -49.21 -5.23
C TYR A 129 18.33 -48.10 -5.28
N LEU A 130 17.99 -47.08 -6.07
CA LEU A 130 18.64 -45.80 -6.08
C LEU A 130 17.62 -44.74 -5.67
N THR A 131 18.00 -43.84 -4.76
CA THR A 131 17.19 -42.73 -4.38
C THR A 131 17.97 -41.41 -4.48
N LEU A 132 17.31 -40.35 -4.94
CA LEU A 132 17.90 -39.06 -5.12
C LEU A 132 16.94 -37.96 -4.58
N PRO A 133 17.47 -36.93 -3.93
CA PRO A 133 16.65 -35.85 -3.41
C PRO A 133 16.10 -34.97 -4.53
N LEU A 134 14.82 -34.64 -4.45
CA LEU A 134 14.21 -33.58 -5.24
C LEU A 134 14.42 -32.23 -4.50
N LEU A 135 15.26 -31.37 -5.06
CA LEU A 135 15.73 -30.18 -4.38
C LEU A 135 14.99 -28.95 -4.82
N LYS A 136 14.68 -28.08 -3.85
CA LYS A 136 14.38 -26.66 -4.11
C LYS A 136 15.65 -25.92 -4.50
N ARG A 137 15.54 -25.01 -5.43
CA ARG A 137 16.57 -24.00 -5.65
C ARG A 137 16.63 -23.09 -4.42
N ALA A 138 17.82 -22.92 -3.83
CA ALA A 138 17.97 -21.97 -2.73
C ALA A 138 17.92 -20.54 -3.30
N LEU A 139 16.91 -19.81 -2.90
CA LEU A 139 16.81 -18.41 -3.24
C LEU A 139 17.75 -17.55 -2.37
N ASP A 140 17.92 -17.92 -1.09
CA ASP A 140 18.71 -17.12 -0.15
C ASP A 140 19.46 -17.94 0.89
N GLU A 141 20.53 -17.36 1.40
CA GLU A 141 21.38 -17.92 2.43
C GLU A 141 20.70 -17.81 3.80
N CYS A 142 20.73 -18.88 4.63
CA CYS A 142 19.97 -18.94 5.88
C CYS A 142 20.27 -17.78 6.84
N TRP A 143 21.48 -17.25 6.85
CA TRP A 143 21.86 -16.09 7.69
C TRP A 143 21.24 -14.78 7.22
N LYS A 144 20.98 -14.63 5.94
CA LYS A 144 20.28 -13.44 5.39
C LYS A 144 18.81 -13.45 5.78
N ILE A 145 18.12 -14.59 5.61
CA ILE A 145 16.70 -14.71 5.91
C ILE A 145 16.42 -14.64 7.41
N LYS A 146 17.23 -15.36 8.22
CA LYS A 146 17.09 -15.39 9.68
C LYS A 146 17.75 -14.19 10.37
N LYS A 147 18.41 -13.30 9.62
CA LYS A 147 19.22 -12.20 10.17
C LYS A 147 20.20 -12.71 11.27
N CYS A 148 20.73 -13.90 11.05
CA CYS A 148 21.57 -14.59 12.02
C CYS A 148 22.93 -13.92 12.12
N GLN A 149 23.34 -13.57 13.34
CA GLN A 149 24.64 -12.95 13.62
C GLN A 149 25.70 -13.93 14.15
N LYS A 150 25.38 -15.24 14.18
CA LYS A 150 26.27 -16.26 14.74
C LYS A 150 27.41 -16.59 13.76
N THR A 151 28.46 -15.80 13.77
CA THR A 151 29.65 -15.93 12.91
C THR A 151 30.42 -17.26 13.11
N SER A 152 30.31 -17.85 14.29
CA SER A 152 30.90 -19.18 14.60
C SER A 152 30.14 -20.35 13.99
N CYS A 153 29.00 -20.14 13.33
CA CYS A 153 28.25 -21.20 12.65
C CYS A 153 28.98 -21.61 11.36
N PRO A 154 29.30 -22.90 11.16
CA PRO A 154 29.95 -23.37 9.93
C PRO A 154 29.19 -23.08 8.63
N SER A 155 27.86 -22.89 8.73
CA SER A 155 27.01 -22.52 7.61
C SER A 155 26.86 -21.00 7.44
N PHE A 156 27.44 -20.19 8.33
CA PHE A 156 27.44 -18.73 8.21
C PHE A 156 28.37 -18.30 7.09
N ASN A 157 27.87 -17.47 6.19
CA ASN A 157 28.62 -17.00 5.03
C ASN A 157 29.19 -18.09 4.10
N SER A 158 28.67 -19.32 4.20
CA SER A 158 29.07 -20.44 3.34
C SER A 158 28.05 -20.68 2.22
N LYS A 159 28.51 -20.62 0.96
CA LYS A 159 27.70 -20.96 -0.22
C LYS A 159 27.56 -22.47 -0.43
N LYS A 160 28.38 -23.30 0.24
CA LYS A 160 28.51 -24.73 -0.02
C LYS A 160 27.98 -25.63 1.08
N GLN A 161 27.76 -25.09 2.30
CA GLN A 161 27.31 -25.90 3.45
C GLN A 161 25.95 -25.44 3.93
N PHE A 162 25.00 -26.34 3.88
CA PHE A 162 23.67 -26.12 4.42
C PHE A 162 23.64 -26.46 5.91
N CYS A 163 22.86 -25.71 6.70
CA CYS A 163 22.83 -25.91 8.15
C CYS A 163 22.34 -27.30 8.55
N TRP A 164 21.49 -27.93 7.75
CA TRP A 164 20.99 -29.30 8.01
C TRP A 164 21.99 -30.42 7.63
N THR A 165 22.99 -30.14 6.82
CA THR A 165 24.05 -31.07 6.48
C THR A 165 25.25 -30.99 7.42
N ASN A 166 25.24 -30.03 8.36
CA ASN A 166 26.35 -29.82 9.27
C ASN A 166 25.92 -29.96 10.72
N LEU A 167 26.43 -31.04 11.37
CA LEU A 167 26.11 -31.41 12.74
C LEU A 167 26.43 -30.31 13.78
N ASN A 168 27.35 -29.40 13.46
CA ASN A 168 27.79 -28.31 14.32
C ASN A 168 27.14 -26.94 13.99
N ALA A 169 26.13 -26.90 13.11
CA ALA A 169 25.46 -25.68 12.75
C ALA A 169 24.57 -25.13 13.90
N GLY A 170 24.24 -23.86 13.83
CA GLY A 170 23.63 -23.08 14.91
C GLY A 170 22.30 -23.57 15.50
N LEU A 171 21.63 -24.56 14.89
CA LEU A 171 20.45 -25.25 15.44
C LEU A 171 20.81 -26.28 16.49
N ALA A 172 22.09 -26.67 16.62
CA ALA A 172 22.58 -27.66 17.59
C ALA A 172 22.31 -27.29 19.06
N THR A 173 22.01 -26.02 19.35
CA THR A 173 21.70 -25.57 20.70
C THR A 173 20.25 -25.81 21.13
N LEU A 174 19.36 -26.19 20.18
CA LEU A 174 17.93 -26.44 20.43
C LEU A 174 17.54 -27.90 20.37
N ALA A 175 18.47 -28.76 19.94
CA ALA A 175 18.24 -30.19 19.78
C ALA A 175 19.12 -30.98 20.74
N THR A 176 18.54 -31.90 21.48
CA THR A 176 19.24 -32.79 22.42
C THR A 176 19.72 -34.10 21.76
N THR A 177 19.06 -34.46 20.65
CA THR A 177 19.39 -35.65 19.87
C THR A 177 19.55 -35.30 18.38
N GLU A 178 20.11 -36.23 17.60
CA GLU A 178 20.21 -36.08 16.13
C GLU A 178 18.83 -36.10 15.46
N ASP A 179 17.90 -36.88 15.98
CA ASP A 179 16.53 -36.94 15.50
C ASP A 179 15.77 -35.63 15.77
N ASP A 180 15.95 -35.01 16.94
CA ASP A 180 15.39 -33.70 17.23
C ASP A 180 15.84 -32.65 16.22
N ARG A 181 17.11 -32.72 15.82
CA ARG A 181 17.68 -31.81 14.83
C ARG A 181 17.06 -32.00 13.46
N ARG A 182 16.93 -33.24 13.00
CA ARG A 182 16.32 -33.57 11.72
C ARG A 182 14.86 -33.11 11.66
N ASN A 183 14.11 -33.32 12.74
CA ASN A 183 12.74 -32.88 12.87
C ASN A 183 12.61 -31.36 12.80
N ILE A 184 13.52 -30.62 13.41
CA ILE A 184 13.59 -29.14 13.32
C ILE A 184 13.95 -28.70 11.89
N CYS A 185 14.89 -29.42 11.24
CA CYS A 185 15.33 -29.09 9.89
C CYS A 185 14.23 -29.28 8.85
N ILE A 186 13.48 -30.34 8.89
CA ILE A 186 12.38 -30.63 7.95
C ILE A 186 11.32 -29.52 7.98
N LYS A 187 11.00 -28.99 9.17
CA LYS A 187 10.05 -27.88 9.36
C LYS A 187 10.64 -26.50 9.01
N CYS A 188 11.93 -26.44 8.79
CA CYS A 188 12.59 -25.18 8.47
C CYS A 188 12.29 -24.73 7.03
N LYS A 189 11.88 -23.44 6.84
CA LYS A 189 11.64 -22.85 5.52
C LYS A 189 12.87 -22.92 4.57
N GLN A 190 14.06 -23.12 5.14
CA GLN A 190 15.33 -23.26 4.40
C GLN A 190 15.65 -24.70 4.02
N PHE A 191 14.86 -25.66 4.46
CA PHE A 191 15.05 -27.04 4.07
C PHE A 191 14.76 -27.22 2.58
N LYS A 192 15.73 -27.78 1.85
CA LYS A 192 15.74 -27.78 0.38
C LYS A 192 15.21 -29.06 -0.25
N CYS A 193 15.04 -30.10 0.50
CA CYS A 193 14.52 -31.37 -0.02
C CYS A 193 12.98 -31.33 -0.02
N GLU A 194 12.38 -31.50 -1.18
CA GLU A 194 10.93 -31.57 -1.38
C GLU A 194 10.43 -33.01 -1.28
N GLY A 195 11.31 -33.97 -1.55
CA GLY A 195 11.01 -35.37 -1.62
C GLY A 195 12.15 -36.15 -2.24
N LEU A 196 11.85 -37.35 -2.65
CA LEU A 196 12.79 -38.27 -3.28
C LEU A 196 12.26 -38.76 -4.62
N LEU A 197 13.13 -38.86 -5.61
CA LEU A 197 12.95 -39.79 -6.71
C LEU A 197 13.53 -41.12 -6.28
N TRP A 198 12.73 -42.15 -6.37
CA TRP A 198 13.12 -43.54 -6.03
C TRP A 198 13.01 -44.41 -7.27
N LEU A 199 14.08 -45.18 -7.56
CA LEU A 199 14.23 -46.03 -8.74
C LEU A 199 14.56 -47.43 -8.29
N ASP A 200 13.77 -48.44 -8.73
CA ASP A 200 14.03 -49.83 -8.48
C ASP A 200 15.17 -50.37 -9.36
N LEU A 201 16.11 -51.03 -8.75
CA LEU A 201 17.25 -51.65 -9.41
C LEU A 201 17.18 -53.18 -9.40
N THR A 202 16.11 -53.77 -8.90
CA THR A 202 15.94 -55.22 -8.87
C THR A 202 16.02 -55.80 -10.27
N GLY A 203 17.01 -56.67 -10.49
CA GLY A 203 17.29 -57.28 -11.80
C GLY A 203 18.14 -56.48 -12.76
N ARG A 204 18.64 -55.27 -12.37
CA ARG A 204 19.55 -54.48 -13.16
C ARG A 204 21.01 -54.79 -12.77
N ALA A 205 21.87 -55.11 -13.75
CA ALA A 205 23.21 -55.62 -13.48
C ALA A 205 24.17 -54.58 -12.87
N ARG A 206 24.09 -53.31 -13.23
CA ARG A 206 24.91 -52.19 -12.70
C ARG A 206 24.31 -50.85 -13.06
N ILE A 207 24.54 -49.86 -12.20
CA ILE A 207 24.36 -48.44 -12.53
C ILE A 207 25.68 -47.86 -13.01
N THR A 208 25.68 -47.14 -14.10
CA THR A 208 26.87 -46.47 -14.65
C THR A 208 26.95 -45.01 -14.19
N SER A 209 28.12 -44.37 -14.34
CA SER A 209 28.30 -42.94 -14.09
C SER A 209 27.43 -42.07 -15.01
N GLU A 210 27.17 -42.58 -16.21
CA GLU A 210 26.33 -41.97 -17.22
C GLU A 210 24.84 -41.96 -16.79
N ASP A 211 24.36 -43.07 -16.24
CA ASP A 211 23.02 -43.17 -15.65
C ASP A 211 22.81 -42.13 -14.54
N ILE A 212 23.78 -42.03 -13.64
CA ILE A 212 23.73 -41.05 -12.54
C ILE A 212 23.73 -39.60 -13.09
N THR A 213 24.56 -39.31 -14.08
CA THR A 213 24.63 -38.01 -14.72
C THR A 213 23.29 -37.64 -15.39
N MET A 214 22.70 -38.60 -16.13
CA MET A 214 21.38 -38.45 -16.76
C MET A 214 20.29 -38.13 -15.72
N ILE A 215 20.26 -38.88 -14.62
CA ILE A 215 19.26 -38.74 -13.57
C ILE A 215 19.39 -37.36 -12.93
N TYR A 216 20.60 -36.91 -12.58
CA TYR A 216 20.83 -35.59 -12.00
C TYR A 216 20.43 -34.46 -12.94
N ALA A 217 20.74 -34.55 -14.24
CA ALA A 217 20.33 -33.55 -15.23
C ALA A 217 18.80 -33.46 -15.29
N THR A 218 18.11 -34.60 -15.34
CA THR A 218 16.65 -34.65 -15.39
C THR A 218 16.02 -34.07 -14.11
N ILE A 219 16.50 -34.46 -12.93
CA ILE A 219 15.97 -33.98 -11.63
C ILE A 219 16.17 -32.49 -11.48
N THR A 220 17.29 -31.95 -11.96
CA THR A 220 17.55 -30.51 -11.91
C THR A 220 16.53 -29.73 -12.74
N GLN A 221 16.20 -30.22 -13.94
CA GLN A 221 15.15 -29.61 -14.78
C GLN A 221 13.77 -29.69 -14.11
N VAL A 222 13.42 -30.84 -13.56
CA VAL A 222 12.15 -31.05 -12.85
C VAL A 222 12.05 -30.17 -11.61
N GLY A 223 13.13 -30.00 -10.86
CA GLY A 223 13.17 -29.07 -9.72
C GLY A 223 12.81 -27.65 -10.08
N LEU A 224 13.29 -27.15 -11.22
CA LEU A 224 12.93 -25.80 -11.73
C LEU A 224 11.44 -25.72 -12.11
N LEU A 225 10.89 -26.76 -12.70
CA LEU A 225 9.46 -26.80 -13.06
C LEU A 225 8.56 -26.84 -11.81
N ILE A 226 8.90 -27.61 -10.80
CA ILE A 226 8.17 -27.64 -9.51
C ILE A 226 8.13 -26.24 -8.90
N GLU A 227 9.26 -25.55 -8.88
CA GLU A 227 9.38 -24.18 -8.36
C GLU A 227 8.50 -23.20 -9.14
N SER A 228 8.50 -23.32 -10.48
CA SER A 228 7.68 -22.49 -11.35
C SER A 228 6.17 -22.69 -11.10
N PHE A 229 5.69 -23.91 -11.00
CA PHE A 229 4.28 -24.20 -10.71
C PHE A 229 3.85 -23.64 -9.35
N ARG A 230 4.68 -23.79 -8.32
CA ARG A 230 4.39 -23.25 -6.99
C ARG A 230 4.34 -21.73 -6.99
N ALA A 231 5.32 -21.08 -7.64
CA ALA A 231 5.32 -19.63 -7.76
C ALA A 231 4.06 -19.12 -8.49
N TYR A 232 3.61 -19.84 -9.52
CA TYR A 232 2.38 -19.51 -10.22
C TYR A 232 1.14 -19.62 -9.34
N ASP A 233 1.02 -20.72 -8.57
CA ASP A 233 -0.10 -20.91 -7.63
C ASP A 233 -0.12 -19.85 -6.53
N ASP A 234 1.04 -19.48 -6.00
CA ASP A 234 1.15 -18.44 -4.97
C ASP A 234 0.79 -17.06 -5.55
N LEU A 235 1.25 -16.74 -6.77
CA LEU A 235 0.86 -15.52 -7.47
C LEU A 235 -0.64 -15.45 -7.71
N LYS A 236 -1.26 -16.58 -8.12
CA LYS A 236 -2.72 -16.64 -8.31
C LYS A 236 -3.47 -16.35 -7.02
N LYS A 237 -3.08 -16.97 -5.90
CA LYS A 237 -3.69 -16.72 -4.58
C LYS A 237 -3.56 -15.27 -4.13
N ILE A 238 -2.38 -14.66 -4.36
CA ILE A 238 -2.13 -13.25 -4.03
C ILE A 238 -3.01 -12.34 -4.88
N ASN A 239 -3.11 -12.62 -6.19
CA ASN A 239 -3.93 -11.84 -7.11
C ASN A 239 -5.42 -11.91 -6.76
N ASP A 240 -5.94 -13.10 -6.43
CA ASP A 240 -7.32 -13.27 -6.00
C ASP A 240 -7.62 -12.47 -4.72
N LYS A 241 -6.72 -12.53 -3.74
CA LYS A 241 -6.83 -11.73 -2.50
C LYS A 241 -6.77 -10.23 -2.78
N LEU A 242 -5.89 -9.80 -3.67
CA LEU A 242 -5.76 -8.39 -4.08
C LEU A 242 -7.05 -7.88 -4.70
N ASN A 243 -7.66 -8.66 -5.60
CA ASN A 243 -8.91 -8.29 -6.27
C ASN A 243 -10.07 -8.12 -5.27
N VAL A 244 -10.17 -9.02 -4.28
CA VAL A 244 -11.18 -8.90 -3.21
C VAL A 244 -10.96 -7.63 -2.39
N THR A 245 -9.74 -7.39 -1.93
CA THR A 245 -9.40 -6.20 -1.13
C THR A 245 -9.63 -4.90 -1.91
N TYR A 246 -9.29 -4.90 -3.20
CA TYR A 246 -9.53 -3.74 -4.07
C TYR A 246 -11.03 -3.44 -4.23
N ALA A 247 -11.85 -4.46 -4.40
CA ALA A 247 -13.30 -4.29 -4.49
C ALA A 247 -13.93 -3.76 -3.19
N GLU A 248 -13.45 -4.22 -2.03
CA GLU A 248 -13.85 -3.70 -0.71
C GLU A 248 -13.45 -2.23 -0.54
N LEU A 249 -12.20 -1.89 -0.90
CA LEU A 249 -11.71 -0.51 -0.84
C LEU A 249 -12.53 0.43 -1.71
N GLN A 250 -12.89 0.00 -2.93
CA GLN A 250 -13.74 0.79 -3.83
C GLN A 250 -15.12 1.07 -3.21
N LYS A 251 -15.74 0.08 -2.56
CA LYS A 251 -17.04 0.27 -1.89
C LYS A 251 -16.94 1.30 -0.76
N VAL A 252 -15.92 1.18 0.10
CA VAL A 252 -15.71 2.12 1.20
C VAL A 252 -15.46 3.53 0.66
N HIS A 253 -14.64 3.66 -0.37
CA HIS A 253 -14.37 4.95 -1.01
C HIS A 253 -15.63 5.60 -1.60
N GLN A 254 -16.47 4.81 -2.29
CA GLN A 254 -17.74 5.31 -2.83
C GLN A 254 -18.71 5.76 -1.74
N SER A 255 -18.82 4.99 -0.65
CA SER A 255 -19.66 5.37 0.49
C SER A 255 -19.18 6.67 1.14
N LEU A 256 -17.88 6.78 1.40
CA LEU A 256 -17.29 7.99 1.98
C LEU A 256 -17.51 9.21 1.09
N LYS A 257 -17.34 9.06 -0.23
CA LYS A 257 -17.59 10.15 -1.17
C LYS A 257 -19.05 10.59 -1.17
N ALA A 258 -20.00 9.65 -1.07
CA ALA A 258 -21.42 9.98 -0.97
C ALA A 258 -21.74 10.74 0.33
N ASP A 259 -21.17 10.34 1.47
CA ASP A 259 -21.34 11.01 2.76
C ASP A 259 -20.78 12.44 2.73
N LEU A 260 -19.60 12.63 2.12
CA LEU A 260 -19.02 13.97 1.96
C LEU A 260 -19.86 14.87 1.03
N GLN A 261 -20.43 14.32 -0.04
CA GLN A 261 -21.34 15.08 -0.91
C GLN A 261 -22.61 15.51 -0.18
N GLN A 262 -23.16 14.66 0.70
CA GLN A 262 -24.30 15.05 1.53
C GLN A 262 -23.92 16.16 2.52
N ALA A 263 -22.76 16.07 3.17
CA ALA A 263 -22.26 17.11 4.06
C ALA A 263 -22.08 18.44 3.34
N ARG A 264 -21.53 18.42 2.11
CA ARG A 264 -21.42 19.59 1.23
C ARG A 264 -22.77 20.22 0.93
N ALA A 265 -23.77 19.42 0.58
CA ALA A 265 -25.11 19.92 0.27
C ALA A 265 -25.75 20.59 1.50
N ILE A 266 -25.54 20.08 2.71
CA ILE A 266 -25.99 20.70 3.96
C ILE A 266 -25.24 22.00 4.20
N GLN A 267 -23.91 22.02 4.04
CA GLN A 267 -23.10 23.21 4.23
C GLN A 267 -23.50 24.34 3.27
N GLN A 268 -23.76 24.03 2.00
CA GLN A 268 -24.21 25.03 1.02
C GLN A 268 -25.55 25.67 1.41
N GLN A 269 -26.46 24.93 2.08
CA GLN A 269 -27.71 25.49 2.59
C GLN A 269 -27.50 26.45 3.78
N LEU A 270 -26.34 26.39 4.42
CA LEU A 270 -26.00 27.32 5.48
C LEU A 270 -25.51 28.68 4.94
N LEU A 271 -25.07 28.76 3.69
CA LEU A 271 -24.69 30.04 3.06
C LEU A 271 -25.93 30.84 2.70
N PRO A 272 -25.82 32.20 2.61
CA PRO A 272 -26.96 33.06 2.32
C PRO A 272 -27.50 32.79 0.92
N VAL A 273 -28.81 32.60 0.82
CA VAL A 273 -29.54 32.44 -0.46
C VAL A 273 -29.99 33.77 -1.01
N CYS A 274 -30.21 34.74 -0.15
CA CYS A 274 -30.61 36.12 -0.50
C CYS A 274 -29.96 37.13 0.43
N PHE A 275 -29.76 38.33 -0.07
CA PHE A 275 -29.15 39.40 0.69
C PHE A 275 -30.19 40.43 1.14
N PRO A 276 -29.89 41.24 2.21
CA PRO A 276 -30.77 42.25 2.74
C PRO A 276 -31.19 43.29 1.70
N LYS A 277 -32.44 43.74 1.81
CA LYS A 277 -32.92 44.89 1.05
C LYS A 277 -32.24 46.15 1.57
N GLY A 278 -31.68 46.99 0.67
CA GLY A 278 -31.04 48.25 1.05
C GLY A 278 -29.54 48.29 0.74
N LEU A 279 -28.95 47.19 0.31
CA LEU A 279 -27.66 47.16 -0.39
C LEU A 279 -27.92 47.54 -1.86
N SER A 280 -27.09 48.42 -2.43
CA SER A 280 -27.30 48.89 -3.81
C SER A 280 -26.85 47.86 -4.85
N ASP A 281 -25.83 47.08 -4.54
CA ASP A 281 -25.32 45.98 -5.35
C ASP A 281 -24.59 45.00 -4.42
N VAL A 282 -24.70 43.67 -4.68
CA VAL A 282 -24.05 42.65 -3.86
C VAL A 282 -23.80 41.41 -4.69
N PHE A 283 -22.62 40.82 -4.47
CA PHE A 283 -22.24 39.51 -5.05
C PHE A 283 -21.38 38.73 -4.08
N ALA A 284 -21.55 37.41 -4.04
CA ALA A 284 -20.68 36.56 -3.30
C ALA A 284 -20.45 35.22 -4.04
N GLU A 285 -19.27 34.69 -3.89
CA GLU A 285 -18.90 33.37 -4.40
C GLU A 285 -18.04 32.63 -3.38
N TYR A 286 -18.30 31.34 -3.25
CA TYR A 286 -17.56 30.41 -2.39
C TYR A 286 -17.13 29.21 -3.19
N LYS A 287 -15.84 28.93 -3.19
CA LYS A 287 -15.24 27.77 -3.81
C LYS A 287 -14.44 26.98 -2.77
N ALA A 288 -14.95 25.81 -2.38
CA ALA A 288 -14.22 24.93 -1.49
C ALA A 288 -13.09 24.22 -2.25
N ASP A 289 -11.94 24.09 -1.62
CA ASP A 289 -10.80 23.28 -2.12
C ASP A 289 -11.16 21.78 -2.11
N LEU A 290 -11.74 21.30 -1.03
CA LEU A 290 -12.22 19.93 -0.86
C LEU A 290 -13.75 19.83 -0.98
N ASP A 291 -14.30 18.63 -0.71
CA ASP A 291 -15.75 18.42 -0.73
C ASP A 291 -16.49 19.31 0.26
N VAL A 292 -15.88 19.65 1.42
CA VAL A 292 -16.41 20.57 2.45
C VAL A 292 -15.29 21.46 2.97
N GLY A 293 -15.59 22.73 3.24
CA GLY A 293 -14.59 23.72 3.63
C GLY A 293 -14.82 24.36 5.01
N GLY A 294 -13.84 25.17 5.44
CA GLY A 294 -13.85 25.93 6.70
C GLY A 294 -14.44 27.32 6.60
N ASP A 295 -14.52 27.86 5.41
CA ASP A 295 -14.95 29.22 5.15
C ASP A 295 -16.45 29.46 5.41
N TYR A 296 -16.75 30.64 5.90
CA TYR A 296 -18.10 31.13 6.07
C TYR A 296 -18.19 32.59 5.72
N TYR A 297 -19.22 32.97 4.97
CA TYR A 297 -19.66 34.34 4.81
C TYR A 297 -21.17 34.46 4.99
N ASP A 298 -21.62 35.60 5.48
CA ASP A 298 -23.05 35.90 5.57
C ASP A 298 -23.26 37.44 5.55
N CYS A 299 -24.47 37.82 5.11
CA CYS A 299 -24.97 39.16 5.19
C CYS A 299 -26.46 39.09 5.51
N PHE A 300 -26.87 39.62 6.66
CA PHE A 300 -28.24 39.50 7.14
C PHE A 300 -28.72 40.72 7.90
N GLU A 301 -30.00 40.93 7.87
CA GLU A 301 -30.68 41.97 8.69
C GLU A 301 -30.81 41.49 10.13
N LEU A 302 -30.34 42.30 11.07
CA LEU A 302 -30.60 42.11 12.50
C LEU A 302 -31.91 42.79 12.90
N ASN A 303 -32.21 43.92 12.31
CA ASN A 303 -33.48 44.63 12.37
C ASN A 303 -33.58 45.58 11.16
N ASN A 304 -34.67 46.36 11.05
CA ASN A 304 -34.91 47.25 9.90
C ASN A 304 -33.81 48.24 9.63
N ASP A 305 -32.97 48.58 10.62
CA ASP A 305 -31.96 49.63 10.52
C ASP A 305 -30.53 49.13 10.57
N VAL A 306 -30.32 47.79 10.84
CA VAL A 306 -29.00 47.21 11.06
C VAL A 306 -28.78 46.01 10.17
N ILE A 307 -27.74 46.10 9.34
CA ILE A 307 -27.25 44.99 8.52
C ILE A 307 -25.91 44.51 9.07
N ALA A 308 -25.79 43.19 9.23
CA ALA A 308 -24.57 42.50 9.65
C ALA A 308 -23.83 41.89 8.45
N PHE A 309 -22.50 41.95 8.50
CA PHE A 309 -21.58 41.35 7.52
C PHE A 309 -20.58 40.50 8.26
N VAL A 310 -20.32 39.33 7.77
CA VAL A 310 -19.32 38.42 8.34
C VAL A 310 -18.57 37.68 7.26
N VAL A 311 -17.27 37.53 7.46
CA VAL A 311 -16.45 36.52 6.81
C VAL A 311 -15.61 35.85 7.90
N ALA A 312 -15.50 34.56 7.84
CA ALA A 312 -14.75 33.75 8.81
C ALA A 312 -14.08 32.58 8.10
N ASP A 313 -12.95 32.19 8.62
CA ASP A 313 -12.22 31.02 8.16
C ASP A 313 -11.78 30.17 9.36
N VAL A 314 -12.06 28.87 9.29
CA VAL A 314 -11.73 27.89 10.31
C VAL A 314 -10.42 27.20 9.97
N SER A 315 -9.45 27.29 10.85
CA SER A 315 -8.13 26.69 10.68
C SER A 315 -8.16 25.24 10.21
N GLY A 316 -7.51 24.94 9.06
CA GLY A 316 -7.46 23.64 8.41
C GLY A 316 -8.77 23.32 7.66
N HIS A 317 -8.82 22.18 7.03
CA HIS A 317 -9.85 21.81 6.05
C HIS A 317 -10.65 20.58 6.46
N GLY A 318 -11.67 20.24 5.66
CA GLY A 318 -12.47 19.04 5.76
C GLY A 318 -13.61 19.09 6.78
N THR A 319 -14.14 17.94 7.14
CA THR A 319 -15.39 17.80 7.91
C THR A 319 -15.38 18.50 9.28
N ALA A 320 -14.25 18.47 9.97
CA ALA A 320 -14.14 19.12 11.30
C ALA A 320 -14.21 20.64 11.18
N ALA A 321 -13.59 21.24 10.14
CA ALA A 321 -13.68 22.68 9.89
C ALA A 321 -15.11 23.06 9.49
N ALA A 322 -15.77 22.30 8.61
CA ALA A 322 -17.13 22.52 8.18
C ALA A 322 -18.16 22.43 9.34
N MET A 323 -17.96 21.50 10.28
CA MET A 323 -18.78 21.39 11.48
C MET A 323 -18.62 22.62 12.37
N LEU A 324 -17.38 23.04 12.64
CA LEU A 324 -17.09 24.19 13.49
C LEU A 324 -17.64 25.49 12.86
N MET A 325 -17.53 25.65 11.54
CA MET A 325 -18.14 26.74 10.78
C MET A 325 -19.67 26.76 10.98
N SER A 326 -20.32 25.61 10.87
CA SER A 326 -21.77 25.50 11.05
C SER A 326 -22.21 25.90 12.47
N MET A 327 -21.45 25.49 13.48
CA MET A 327 -21.68 25.87 14.88
C MET A 327 -21.43 27.38 15.08
N PHE A 328 -20.36 27.93 14.49
CA PHE A 328 -20.07 29.37 14.55
C PHE A 328 -21.24 30.19 13.98
N LYS A 329 -21.78 29.82 12.81
CA LYS A 329 -22.95 30.49 12.23
C LYS A 329 -24.15 30.54 13.19
N ILE A 330 -24.47 29.39 13.80
CA ILE A 330 -25.62 29.31 14.72
C ILE A 330 -25.38 30.19 15.96
N MET A 331 -24.19 30.13 16.55
CA MET A 331 -23.82 30.96 17.69
C MET A 331 -23.87 32.46 17.35
N LEU A 332 -23.36 32.84 16.16
CA LEU A 332 -23.39 34.22 15.70
C LEU A 332 -24.83 34.75 15.60
N LYS A 333 -25.71 34.01 14.92
CA LYS A 333 -27.11 34.46 14.73
C LYS A 333 -27.94 34.42 16.00
N SER A 334 -27.58 33.64 16.99
CA SER A 334 -28.30 33.54 18.29
C SER A 334 -27.70 34.41 19.40
N SER A 335 -26.62 35.14 19.14
CA SER A 335 -25.97 35.98 20.17
C SER A 335 -26.82 37.16 20.58
N PRO A 336 -27.02 37.38 21.89
CA PRO A 336 -27.81 38.51 22.42
C PRO A 336 -27.20 39.89 22.12
N SER A 337 -25.87 39.94 21.99
CA SER A 337 -25.11 41.18 21.65
C SER A 337 -25.13 41.50 20.17
N ASN A 338 -25.74 40.65 19.37
CA ASN A 338 -25.79 40.79 17.93
C ASN A 338 -26.58 42.08 17.56
N GLY A 339 -25.95 42.96 16.77
CA GLY A 339 -26.52 44.23 16.36
C GLY A 339 -26.21 45.40 17.28
N VAL A 340 -25.48 45.23 18.37
CA VAL A 340 -25.01 46.27 19.27
C VAL A 340 -23.50 46.44 19.23
N SER A 341 -22.78 45.36 19.47
CA SER A 341 -21.31 45.34 19.47
C SER A 341 -20.77 44.08 18.81
N PRO A 342 -20.12 44.17 17.65
CA PRO A 342 -19.38 43.09 17.04
C PRO A 342 -18.37 42.42 17.98
N ALA A 343 -17.60 43.22 18.73
CA ALA A 343 -16.58 42.71 19.65
C ALA A 343 -17.17 41.85 20.79
N GLU A 344 -18.24 42.35 21.46
CA GLU A 344 -18.89 41.58 22.52
C GLU A 344 -19.55 40.32 21.98
N THR A 345 -20.08 40.35 20.79
CA THR A 345 -20.62 39.15 20.11
C THR A 345 -19.54 38.08 19.92
N LEU A 346 -18.38 38.45 19.37
CA LEU A 346 -17.28 37.51 19.18
C LEU A 346 -16.65 37.05 20.50
N LYS A 347 -16.59 37.90 21.54
CA LYS A 347 -16.13 37.47 22.88
C LYS A 347 -17.05 36.42 23.48
N ALA A 348 -18.36 36.58 23.37
CA ALA A 348 -19.34 35.62 23.85
C ALA A 348 -19.22 34.27 23.11
N ILE A 349 -19.07 34.30 21.77
CA ILE A 349 -18.86 33.12 20.96
C ILE A 349 -17.53 32.43 21.33
N ASN A 350 -16.44 33.20 21.48
CA ASN A 350 -15.13 32.66 21.89
C ASN A 350 -15.22 31.89 23.21
N LYS A 351 -15.91 32.48 24.19
CA LYS A 351 -16.10 31.83 25.50
C LYS A 351 -16.79 30.47 25.35
N THR A 352 -17.86 30.40 24.56
CA THR A 352 -18.57 29.13 24.30
C THR A 352 -17.68 28.14 23.54
N LEU A 353 -16.96 28.58 22.51
CA LEU A 353 -16.04 27.71 21.75
C LEU A 353 -14.98 27.08 22.64
N VAL A 354 -14.34 27.88 23.50
CA VAL A 354 -13.26 27.38 24.37
C VAL A 354 -13.78 26.50 25.52
N THR A 355 -15.00 26.79 26.05
CA THR A 355 -15.52 26.00 27.18
C THR A 355 -16.22 24.73 26.78
N GLU A 356 -16.88 24.70 25.62
CA GLU A 356 -17.75 23.59 25.21
C GLU A 356 -17.15 22.76 24.05
N ILE A 357 -16.15 23.31 23.33
CA ILE A 357 -15.64 22.69 22.10
C ILE A 357 -14.11 22.68 22.10
N ASP A 358 -13.53 21.66 22.68
CA ASP A 358 -12.06 21.45 22.63
C ASP A 358 -11.68 20.62 21.38
N CYS A 359 -11.53 21.32 20.23
CA CYS A 359 -11.13 20.66 18.97
C CYS A 359 -9.73 21.08 18.48
N GLY A 360 -9.01 21.93 19.23
CA GLY A 360 -7.69 22.42 18.86
C GLY A 360 -7.66 23.27 17.58
N LYS A 361 -8.82 23.73 17.11
CA LYS A 361 -8.97 24.59 15.93
C LYS A 361 -9.33 26.02 16.36
N PHE A 362 -8.93 26.98 15.53
CA PHE A 362 -9.30 28.38 15.71
C PHE A 362 -10.07 28.90 14.52
N ILE A 363 -10.74 30.05 14.72
CA ILE A 363 -11.47 30.74 13.66
C ILE A 363 -10.91 32.15 13.56
N THR A 364 -10.55 32.56 12.33
CA THR A 364 -10.33 33.97 12.02
C THR A 364 -11.64 34.57 11.59
N VAL A 365 -11.99 35.77 12.08
CA VAL A 365 -13.30 36.39 11.82
C VAL A 365 -13.16 37.86 11.61
N PHE A 366 -13.76 38.35 10.55
CA PHE A 366 -14.14 39.77 10.39
C PHE A 366 -15.65 39.85 10.56
N TYR A 367 -16.12 40.69 11.48
CA TYR A 367 -17.54 40.91 11.76
C TYR A 367 -17.84 42.39 11.84
N ALA A 368 -18.87 42.83 11.11
CA ALA A 368 -19.28 44.23 11.07
C ALA A 368 -20.79 44.41 11.08
N ILE A 369 -21.26 45.56 11.58
CA ILE A 369 -22.63 45.99 11.47
C ILE A 369 -22.69 47.38 10.87
N TRP A 370 -23.68 47.63 10.01
CA TRP A 370 -23.96 48.91 9.43
C TRP A 370 -25.29 49.45 9.95
N LEU A 371 -25.22 50.58 10.68
CA LEU A 371 -26.35 51.31 11.21
C LEU A 371 -26.83 52.28 10.14
N ARG A 372 -27.85 51.91 9.37
CA ARG A 372 -28.35 52.69 8.21
C ARG A 372 -28.81 54.09 8.56
N ASN A 373 -29.48 54.26 9.70
CA ASN A 373 -30.02 55.54 10.15
C ASN A 373 -28.95 56.58 10.47
N THR A 374 -27.81 56.15 11.01
CA THR A 374 -26.68 57.01 11.39
C THR A 374 -25.55 56.96 10.39
N ASN A 375 -25.58 56.05 9.41
CA ASN A 375 -24.48 55.72 8.51
C ASN A 375 -23.18 55.36 9.24
N GLU A 376 -23.30 54.72 10.41
CA GLU A 376 -22.17 54.24 11.16
C GLU A 376 -21.87 52.80 10.80
N PHE A 377 -20.63 52.52 10.51
CA PHE A 377 -20.10 51.17 10.25
C PHE A 377 -19.21 50.75 11.41
N ILE A 378 -19.68 49.82 12.21
CA ILE A 378 -18.98 49.33 13.39
C ILE A 378 -18.44 47.95 13.06
N TYR A 379 -17.15 47.74 13.25
CA TYR A 379 -16.51 46.43 12.93
C TYR A 379 -15.50 46.01 13.98
N THR A 380 -15.28 44.73 14.03
CA THR A 380 -14.16 44.08 14.73
C THR A 380 -13.56 42.99 13.86
N SER A 381 -12.29 42.64 14.10
CA SER A 381 -11.62 41.57 13.41
C SER A 381 -10.76 40.79 14.38
N ALA A 382 -11.01 39.49 14.46
CA ALA A 382 -10.31 38.55 15.31
C ALA A 382 -9.36 37.69 14.44
N GLY A 383 -8.13 38.17 14.27
CA GLY A 383 -7.09 37.47 13.52
C GLY A 383 -7.30 37.34 12.02
N HIS A 384 -8.36 37.94 11.47
CA HIS A 384 -8.65 37.83 10.04
C HIS A 384 -7.87 38.89 9.23
N ASN A 385 -7.69 38.60 7.94
CA ASN A 385 -6.99 39.48 7.00
C ASN A 385 -7.60 40.89 6.98
N PRO A 386 -6.84 41.97 6.67
CA PRO A 386 -7.39 43.30 6.53
C PRO A 386 -8.36 43.41 5.36
N MET A 387 -9.59 43.85 5.64
CA MET A 387 -10.64 43.98 4.62
C MET A 387 -10.66 45.38 4.02
N PRO A 388 -10.63 45.52 2.69
CA PRO A 388 -10.67 46.84 2.05
C PRO A 388 -12.09 47.40 1.97
N LEU A 389 -12.24 48.66 2.41
CA LEU A 389 -13.44 49.45 2.28
C LEU A 389 -13.08 50.67 1.40
N MET A 390 -13.67 50.75 0.22
CA MET A 390 -13.37 51.81 -0.76
C MET A 390 -14.48 52.85 -0.84
N ASN A 391 -14.12 54.11 -0.73
CA ASN A 391 -15.01 55.20 -1.08
C ASN A 391 -15.10 55.31 -2.62
N LYS A 392 -16.26 55.05 -3.19
CA LYS A 392 -16.45 55.01 -4.67
C LYS A 392 -16.27 56.38 -5.33
N LYS A 393 -16.45 57.49 -4.61
CA LYS A 393 -16.29 58.83 -5.14
C LYS A 393 -14.82 59.26 -5.19
N THR A 394 -14.04 58.98 -4.16
CA THR A 394 -12.64 59.42 -4.07
C THR A 394 -11.65 58.34 -4.56
N GLY A 395 -12.05 57.10 -4.61
CA GLY A 395 -11.18 55.94 -4.89
C GLY A 395 -10.24 55.59 -3.74
N GLU A 396 -10.40 56.25 -2.57
CA GLU A 396 -9.60 55.94 -1.39
C GLU A 396 -10.04 54.62 -0.78
N ILE A 397 -9.05 53.78 -0.40
CA ILE A 397 -9.29 52.50 0.22
C ILE A 397 -8.76 52.54 1.65
N GLU A 398 -9.63 52.31 2.61
CA GLU A 398 -9.28 52.10 3.99
C GLU A 398 -9.20 50.58 4.25
N LEU A 399 -8.09 50.13 4.86
CA LEU A 399 -7.93 48.75 5.28
C LEU A 399 -8.44 48.55 6.70
N LEU A 400 -9.52 47.83 6.84
CA LEU A 400 -10.14 47.47 8.11
C LEU A 400 -9.32 46.36 8.79
N LYS A 401 -8.44 46.77 9.72
CA LYS A 401 -7.43 45.87 10.30
C LYS A 401 -7.93 45.22 11.57
N SER A 402 -7.44 44.00 11.81
CA SER A 402 -7.67 43.26 13.04
C SER A 402 -7.25 44.06 14.28
N SER A 403 -8.05 43.92 15.33
CA SER A 403 -7.75 44.47 16.66
C SER A 403 -7.29 43.39 17.66
N GLY A 404 -7.36 42.11 17.32
CA GLY A 404 -7.03 41.05 18.20
C GLY A 404 -6.67 39.72 17.52
N LEU A 405 -6.50 38.67 18.34
CA LEU A 405 -6.19 37.32 17.89
C LEU A 405 -7.48 36.59 17.48
N PHE A 406 -7.29 35.48 16.78
CA PHE A 406 -8.36 34.55 16.41
C PHE A 406 -9.13 34.01 17.62
N ILE A 407 -10.32 33.50 17.40
CA ILE A 407 -11.19 32.91 18.43
C ILE A 407 -11.08 31.38 18.48
N GLY A 408 -11.42 30.77 19.63
CA GLY A 408 -11.55 29.31 19.81
C GLY A 408 -10.38 28.63 20.51
N ILE A 409 -9.31 29.33 20.92
CA ILE A 409 -8.16 28.73 21.62
C ILE A 409 -7.98 29.28 23.05
N MET A 410 -8.05 30.59 23.22
CA MET A 410 -7.84 31.25 24.51
C MET A 410 -9.16 31.74 25.08
N PRO A 411 -9.45 31.50 26.38
CA PRO A 411 -10.70 31.94 26.98
C PRO A 411 -10.87 33.46 26.98
N ASP A 412 -9.79 34.20 27.18
CA ASP A 412 -9.80 35.65 27.23
C ASP A 412 -9.11 36.22 25.99
N ILE A 413 -9.88 36.90 25.17
CA ILE A 413 -9.38 37.59 23.95
C ILE A 413 -9.61 39.10 24.10
N THR A 414 -8.62 39.87 23.62
CA THR A 414 -8.72 41.32 23.53
C THR A 414 -9.08 41.69 22.09
N ILE A 415 -10.32 42.07 21.89
CA ILE A 415 -10.83 42.63 20.62
C ILE A 415 -11.72 43.82 20.94
N GLU A 416 -11.71 44.78 20.06
CA GLU A 416 -12.42 46.06 20.25
C GLU A 416 -13.22 46.44 19.00
N ASP A 417 -14.31 47.15 19.19
CA ASP A 417 -15.07 47.74 18.11
C ASP A 417 -14.37 48.99 17.57
N LYS A 418 -14.36 49.12 16.26
CA LYS A 418 -13.96 50.33 15.56
C LYS A 418 -15.16 50.89 14.80
N THR A 419 -15.35 52.20 14.84
CA THR A 419 -16.48 52.87 14.21
C THR A 419 -16.00 53.82 13.14
N LEU A 420 -16.60 53.73 11.96
CA LEU A 420 -16.41 54.62 10.85
C LEU A 420 -17.74 55.27 10.47
N LYS A 421 -17.72 56.53 10.10
CA LYS A 421 -18.91 57.21 9.55
C LYS A 421 -18.83 57.22 8.03
N LEU A 422 -19.76 56.56 7.37
CA LEU A 422 -19.78 56.47 5.92
C LEU A 422 -20.43 57.72 5.32
N ASN A 423 -19.63 58.51 4.61
CA ASN A 423 -20.09 59.71 3.95
C ASN A 423 -20.07 59.52 2.42
N GLY A 424 -21.14 58.96 1.88
CA GLY A 424 -21.24 58.67 0.46
C GLY A 424 -21.39 57.15 0.17
N GLN A 425 -21.05 56.75 -1.03
CA GLN A 425 -21.11 55.36 -1.47
C GLN A 425 -19.78 54.65 -1.23
N TYR A 426 -19.86 53.51 -0.61
CA TYR A 426 -18.68 52.67 -0.32
C TYR A 426 -18.84 51.29 -0.92
N ARG A 427 -17.71 50.66 -1.29
CA ARG A 427 -17.63 49.24 -1.63
C ARG A 427 -16.85 48.50 -0.56
N LEU A 428 -17.51 47.56 0.08
CA LEU A 428 -16.89 46.63 1.01
C LEU A 428 -16.52 45.32 0.25
N ASN A 429 -15.28 44.89 0.39
CA ASN A 429 -14.83 43.61 -0.15
C ASN A 429 -14.31 42.73 1.00
N LEU A 430 -14.99 41.62 1.26
CA LEU A 430 -14.61 40.62 2.23
C LEU A 430 -14.10 39.37 1.48
N TYR A 431 -13.03 38.79 1.95
CA TYR A 431 -12.45 37.57 1.34
C TYR A 431 -11.62 36.79 2.34
N THR A 432 -11.44 35.48 2.08
CA THR A 432 -10.57 34.59 2.87
C THR A 432 -9.18 34.50 2.25
N ASP A 433 -8.26 33.91 2.98
CA ASP A 433 -6.84 33.84 2.63
C ASP A 433 -6.56 33.04 1.35
N GLY A 434 -7.41 32.07 0.99
CA GLY A 434 -7.32 31.37 -0.30
C GLY A 434 -7.27 32.27 -1.52
N ILE A 435 -7.71 33.57 -1.40
CA ILE A 435 -7.60 34.55 -2.46
C ILE A 435 -6.26 35.29 -2.42
N ASN A 436 -5.89 35.90 -1.29
CA ASN A 436 -4.67 36.72 -1.22
C ASN A 436 -3.41 35.89 -1.05
N GLU A 437 -3.51 34.68 -0.52
CA GLU A 437 -2.40 33.76 -0.36
C GLU A 437 -2.23 32.78 -1.53
N ALA A 438 -3.12 32.84 -2.53
CA ALA A 438 -2.97 32.08 -3.76
C ALA A 438 -1.56 32.25 -4.36
N MET A 439 -0.88 31.13 -4.67
CA MET A 439 0.52 31.14 -5.07
C MET A 439 0.71 30.80 -6.54
N ASN A 440 1.61 31.53 -7.19
CA ASN A 440 2.08 31.21 -8.53
C ASN A 440 3.18 30.10 -8.51
N SER A 441 3.64 29.68 -9.68
CA SER A 441 4.73 28.69 -9.81
C SER A 441 6.07 29.15 -9.21
N ALA A 442 6.28 30.45 -9.02
CA ALA A 442 7.44 31.02 -8.35
C ALA A 442 7.30 31.12 -6.81
N LYS A 443 6.18 30.62 -6.25
CA LYS A 443 5.80 30.72 -4.82
C LYS A 443 5.60 32.15 -4.33
N GLU A 444 5.20 33.04 -5.20
CA GLU A 444 4.79 34.36 -4.82
C GLU A 444 3.28 34.37 -4.53
N GLN A 445 2.84 35.10 -3.47
CA GLN A 445 1.43 35.27 -3.16
C GLN A 445 0.78 36.33 -4.07
N PHE A 446 -0.51 36.17 -4.35
CA PHE A 446 -1.30 37.18 -5.09
C PHE A 446 -1.30 38.51 -4.35
N GLY A 447 -1.58 38.51 -3.09
CA GLY A 447 -1.38 39.61 -2.15
C GLY A 447 -2.46 40.69 -2.19
N HIS A 448 -2.59 41.40 -1.09
CA HIS A 448 -3.61 42.45 -0.91
C HIS A 448 -3.48 43.64 -1.89
N LYS A 449 -2.26 43.93 -2.38
CA LYS A 449 -2.01 45.06 -3.26
C LYS A 449 -2.71 44.90 -4.60
N ARG A 450 -2.65 43.73 -5.22
CA ARG A 450 -3.32 43.42 -6.48
C ARG A 450 -4.84 43.53 -6.33
N ILE A 451 -5.38 43.09 -5.19
CA ILE A 451 -6.82 43.22 -4.89
C ILE A 451 -7.24 44.67 -4.84
N GLN A 452 -6.47 45.56 -4.17
CA GLN A 452 -6.76 46.98 -4.08
C GLN A 452 -6.63 47.67 -5.42
N GLU A 453 -5.66 47.34 -6.26
CA GLU A 453 -5.48 47.85 -7.61
C GLU A 453 -6.70 47.52 -8.48
N LEU A 454 -7.15 46.27 -8.45
CA LEU A 454 -8.37 45.85 -9.16
C LEU A 454 -9.63 46.57 -8.63
N MET A 455 -9.76 46.73 -7.30
CA MET A 455 -10.89 47.52 -6.74
C MET A 455 -10.97 48.91 -7.29
N LYS A 456 -9.84 49.60 -7.43
CA LYS A 456 -9.77 50.96 -8.02
C LYS A 456 -10.14 50.97 -9.49
N GLU A 457 -9.62 50.04 -10.25
CA GLU A 457 -9.87 49.88 -11.68
C GLU A 457 -11.37 49.64 -11.95
N TYR A 458 -11.98 48.79 -11.12
CA TYR A 458 -13.37 48.34 -11.27
C TYR A 458 -14.37 49.14 -10.39
N THR A 459 -14.02 50.36 -9.94
CA THR A 459 -14.84 51.18 -9.06
C THR A 459 -16.28 51.41 -9.58
N ASN A 460 -16.42 51.61 -10.90
CA ASN A 460 -17.70 51.89 -11.56
C ASN A 460 -18.40 50.64 -12.15
N ARG A 461 -17.83 49.46 -11.94
CA ARG A 461 -18.42 48.21 -12.37
C ARG A 461 -19.29 47.61 -11.25
N SER A 462 -20.15 46.65 -11.61
CA SER A 462 -20.94 45.91 -10.63
C SER A 462 -20.06 45.09 -9.69
N CYS A 463 -20.58 44.77 -8.51
CA CYS A 463 -19.93 43.86 -7.56
C CYS A 463 -19.63 42.52 -8.21
N LYS A 464 -20.53 42.03 -9.05
CA LYS A 464 -20.35 40.79 -9.79
C LYS A 464 -19.17 40.84 -10.77
N GLU A 465 -19.13 41.87 -11.65
CA GLU A 465 -18.03 42.02 -12.61
C GLU A 465 -16.66 42.18 -11.92
N PHE A 466 -16.60 42.89 -10.80
CA PHE A 466 -15.37 42.98 -10.01
C PHE A 466 -14.96 41.62 -9.42
N ALA A 467 -15.87 40.90 -8.78
CA ALA A 467 -15.58 39.61 -8.14
C ALA A 467 -15.14 38.56 -9.16
N GLU A 468 -15.87 38.44 -10.29
CA GLU A 468 -15.52 37.52 -11.37
C GLU A 468 -14.13 37.81 -11.96
N THR A 469 -13.82 39.12 -12.14
CA THR A 469 -12.51 39.57 -12.63
C THR A 469 -11.41 39.26 -11.62
N LEU A 470 -11.64 39.49 -10.33
CA LEU A 470 -10.67 39.16 -9.29
C LEU A 470 -10.38 37.64 -9.26
N LEU A 471 -11.41 36.80 -9.27
CA LEU A 471 -11.24 35.34 -9.29
C LEU A 471 -10.53 34.86 -10.55
N GLN A 472 -10.81 35.46 -11.72
CA GLN A 472 -10.10 35.16 -12.95
C GLN A 472 -8.60 35.54 -12.86
N ASN A 473 -8.30 36.74 -12.33
CA ASN A 473 -6.91 37.17 -12.12
C ASN A 473 -6.15 36.27 -11.15
N VAL A 474 -6.80 35.80 -10.10
CA VAL A 474 -6.21 34.80 -9.17
C VAL A 474 -5.94 33.48 -9.88
N SER A 475 -6.90 32.99 -10.67
CA SER A 475 -6.72 31.76 -11.46
C SER A 475 -5.59 31.88 -12.46
N ASP A 476 -5.52 32.98 -13.20
CA ASP A 476 -4.45 33.24 -14.16
C ASP A 476 -3.08 33.37 -13.48
N PHE A 477 -3.03 33.99 -12.30
CA PHE A 477 -1.82 34.08 -11.49
C PHE A 477 -1.31 32.72 -10.99
N CYS A 478 -2.23 31.80 -10.72
CA CYS A 478 -1.92 30.42 -10.33
C CYS A 478 -1.63 29.48 -11.53
N ASP A 479 -1.46 30.02 -12.74
CA ASP A 479 -1.25 29.24 -13.97
C ASP A 479 -2.40 28.24 -14.25
N GLY A 480 -3.64 28.60 -13.86
CA GLY A 480 -4.82 27.75 -14.02
C GLY A 480 -4.88 26.53 -13.12
N LYS A 481 -4.02 26.43 -12.11
CA LYS A 481 -4.09 25.37 -11.09
C LYS A 481 -5.23 25.64 -10.11
N ASP A 482 -5.74 24.56 -9.51
CA ASP A 482 -6.68 24.68 -8.40
C ASP A 482 -6.04 25.43 -7.22
N LEU A 483 -6.86 26.17 -6.49
CA LEU A 483 -6.43 26.84 -5.27
C LEU A 483 -6.11 25.80 -4.21
N ALA A 484 -5.14 26.10 -3.35
CA ALA A 484 -4.68 25.19 -2.30
C ALA A 484 -5.50 25.31 -0.99
N ASP A 485 -6.50 26.21 -0.98
CA ASP A 485 -7.38 26.45 0.16
C ASP A 485 -8.76 26.94 -0.31
N ASP A 486 -9.72 26.94 0.61
CA ASP A 486 -11.05 27.49 0.38
C ASP A 486 -10.95 28.96 -0.03
N ALA A 487 -11.74 29.36 -1.00
CA ALA A 487 -11.76 30.73 -1.49
C ALA A 487 -13.15 31.35 -1.42
N THR A 488 -13.29 32.35 -0.60
CA THR A 488 -14.53 33.10 -0.42
C THR A 488 -14.33 34.54 -0.81
N ILE A 489 -15.25 35.07 -1.58
CA ILE A 489 -15.37 36.51 -1.87
C ILE A 489 -16.80 36.97 -1.64
N PHE A 490 -16.95 38.08 -0.94
CA PHE A 490 -18.20 38.80 -0.76
C PHE A 490 -17.95 40.27 -1.02
N VAL A 491 -18.69 40.87 -1.94
CA VAL A 491 -18.58 42.27 -2.31
C VAL A 491 -19.95 42.94 -2.24
N CYS A 492 -20.01 44.09 -1.63
CA CYS A 492 -21.25 44.87 -1.61
C CYS A 492 -20.99 46.39 -1.68
N ASP A 493 -21.94 47.10 -2.28
CA ASP A 493 -22.00 48.54 -2.31
C ASP A 493 -23.01 49.05 -1.24
N LEU A 494 -22.49 49.87 -0.31
CA LEU A 494 -23.19 50.45 0.84
C LEU A 494 -23.67 51.86 0.54
#